data_ce29b150d5ae14d2242fdbf6156de7e7
#
_entry.id   ce29b150d5ae14d2242fdbf6156de7e7
#
_cell.length_a   1.000
_cell.length_b   1.000
_cell.length_c   1.000
_cell.angle_alpha   90.00
_cell.angle_beta   90.00
_cell.angle_gamma   90.00
#
_symmetry.space_group_name_H-M   'P 1'
#
loop_
_entity.id
_entity.type
_entity.pdbx_description
1 polymer ?
#
loop_
_entity_poly.entity_id
_entity_poly.type
_entity_poly.pdbx_seq_one_letter_code
_entity_poly.pdbx_strand_id
1 'polypeptide(L)'
;MLKGKRIVLGITGSIAAYKACLIIRGLIKAGAEVQVVITPAGKEFITPITLSALTHKPVISEFFSQRDGTWNSHVDLGLWADAMLIAPCTASTLGKMANGIADNMLITTYLSMKAPVFIAPAMDLDMYQHPTTQQNMERLKSFGNHIIEPASGFLASGLEGKGRMEEPERIVEYLEAYPRPLPKGKGDMAGKKVLITAGPTYEKIDPVRFIGNYSSGKMGFALAEECARRGAEVTLVAGPVALVTTSPNIHRIDVESCEEMYQAATTAFKTCDAAILCAAVADFRPEQQAKEKIKREPTPSPSLKGGEDANSIAPSKMRGNSGYSEDGLTLRLVANPDIAAALGQMKRPGQVLVGFALETNDEETNAKKKLQKKNLDFIVLNSLRNKGTCFQSDENQISIISASGRKDYEKKTKQEVAKDIVEELAKEMNSQGRNAAGNPLHTSRSQEATGGRYE
;
A
#
# COMPACT_ATOMS: atom_id res chain seq x y z
N MET A 1 14.15 9.65 -13.81
CA MET A 1 15.06 10.82 -13.90
C MET A 1 14.93 11.70 -12.66
N LEU A 2 16.06 12.04 -12.03
CA LEU A 2 16.10 12.88 -10.81
C LEU A 2 16.21 14.39 -11.15
N LYS A 3 16.03 14.80 -12.37
CA LYS A 3 16.19 16.18 -12.84
C LYS A 3 15.35 17.17 -12.02
N GLY A 4 16.04 18.17 -11.43
CA GLY A 4 15.44 19.21 -10.60
C GLY A 4 14.97 18.73 -9.22
N LYS A 5 15.35 17.50 -8.78
CA LYS A 5 15.01 16.97 -7.47
C LYS A 5 16.06 17.34 -6.44
N ARG A 6 15.59 17.66 -5.25
CA ARG A 6 16.40 18.09 -4.10
C ARG A 6 16.53 16.91 -3.14
N ILE A 7 17.76 16.42 -2.97
CA ILE A 7 18.06 15.24 -2.18
C ILE A 7 18.93 15.63 -0.98
N VAL A 8 18.47 15.31 0.22
CA VAL A 8 19.31 15.34 1.42
C VAL A 8 20.06 14.00 1.49
N LEU A 9 21.40 14.04 1.40
CA LEU A 9 22.26 12.88 1.58
C LEU A 9 22.85 12.86 2.98
N GLY A 10 22.40 11.91 3.78
CA GLY A 10 22.93 11.62 5.13
C GLY A 10 24.11 10.65 5.05
N ILE A 11 25.24 11.04 5.67
CA ILE A 11 26.46 10.20 5.70
C ILE A 11 26.82 9.90 7.15
N THR A 12 27.05 8.61 7.43
CA THR A 12 27.36 8.13 8.79
C THR A 12 28.74 7.49 8.86
N GLY A 13 29.25 7.24 10.07
CA GLY A 13 30.59 6.75 10.35
C GLY A 13 30.81 5.28 9.97
N SER A 14 31.10 5.04 8.72
CA SER A 14 31.42 3.72 8.17
C SER A 14 32.51 3.85 7.11
N ILE A 15 33.34 2.82 6.97
CA ILE A 15 34.31 2.77 5.87
C ILE A 15 33.63 2.96 4.50
N ALA A 16 32.38 2.52 4.35
CA ALA A 16 31.60 2.70 3.11
C ALA A 16 31.29 4.18 2.78
N ALA A 17 31.62 5.14 3.66
CA ALA A 17 31.43 6.57 3.40
C ALA A 17 32.20 7.07 2.16
N TYR A 18 33.31 6.40 1.76
CA TYR A 18 34.01 6.77 0.51
C TYR A 18 33.12 6.64 -0.74
N LYS A 19 32.13 5.73 -0.73
CA LYS A 19 31.17 5.55 -1.82
C LYS A 19 30.22 6.75 -1.96
N ALA A 20 30.06 7.59 -0.92
CA ALA A 20 29.21 8.77 -0.98
C ALA A 20 29.61 9.74 -2.09
N CYS A 21 30.92 9.84 -2.40
CA CYS A 21 31.39 10.65 -3.53
C CYS A 21 30.83 10.18 -4.87
N LEU A 22 30.77 8.87 -5.09
CA LEU A 22 30.20 8.27 -6.30
C LEU A 22 28.69 8.44 -6.34
N ILE A 23 28.01 8.27 -5.21
CA ILE A 23 26.57 8.55 -5.07
C ILE A 23 26.26 10.00 -5.42
N ILE A 24 27.00 10.97 -4.87
CA ILE A 24 26.82 12.41 -5.17
C ILE A 24 26.97 12.65 -6.67
N ARG A 25 28.03 12.13 -7.29
CA ARG A 25 28.25 12.30 -8.74
C ARG A 25 27.14 11.65 -9.56
N GLY A 26 26.67 10.47 -9.19
CA GLY A 26 25.55 9.79 -9.83
C GLY A 26 24.26 10.61 -9.74
N LEU A 27 23.91 11.10 -8.57
CA LEU A 27 22.73 11.93 -8.33
C LEU A 27 22.77 13.24 -9.12
N ILE A 28 23.91 13.95 -9.12
CA ILE A 28 24.11 15.19 -9.89
C ILE A 28 24.05 14.91 -11.41
N LYS A 29 24.67 13.81 -11.89
CA LYS A 29 24.58 13.40 -13.29
C LYS A 29 23.13 13.10 -13.71
N ALA A 30 22.32 12.53 -12.80
CA ALA A 30 20.88 12.32 -13.00
C ALA A 30 20.06 13.61 -12.89
N GLY A 31 20.69 14.77 -12.63
CA GLY A 31 20.09 16.10 -12.58
C GLY A 31 19.53 16.50 -11.22
N ALA A 32 19.88 15.80 -10.14
CA ALA A 32 19.50 16.17 -8.79
C ALA A 32 20.37 17.26 -8.19
N GLU A 33 19.78 18.03 -7.29
CA GLU A 33 20.46 18.95 -6.38
C GLU A 33 20.67 18.23 -5.04
N VAL A 34 21.93 18.18 -4.55
CA VAL A 34 22.30 17.40 -3.36
C VAL A 34 22.74 18.31 -2.23
N GLN A 35 22.14 18.13 -1.04
CA GLN A 35 22.58 18.73 0.22
C GLN A 35 23.09 17.63 1.15
N VAL A 36 24.34 17.72 1.56
CA VAL A 36 24.93 16.72 2.46
C VAL A 36 24.71 17.09 3.92
N VAL A 37 24.27 16.11 4.72
CA VAL A 37 24.24 16.13 6.18
C VAL A 37 25.10 14.98 6.69
N ILE A 38 26.16 15.27 7.44
CA ILE A 38 27.11 14.26 7.90
C ILE A 38 27.13 14.19 9.44
N THR A 39 27.20 12.98 9.97
CA THR A 39 27.38 12.79 11.42
C THR A 39 28.81 13.12 11.85
N PRO A 40 29.06 13.47 13.15
CA PRO A 40 30.42 13.65 13.65
C PRO A 40 31.35 12.47 13.31
N ALA A 41 30.87 11.23 13.52
CA ALA A 41 31.63 10.03 13.17
C ALA A 41 31.85 9.87 11.65
N GLY A 42 30.97 10.40 10.81
CA GLY A 42 31.15 10.37 9.35
C GLY A 42 32.34 11.21 8.88
N LYS A 43 32.63 12.31 9.60
CA LYS A 43 33.76 13.18 9.27
C LYS A 43 35.12 12.50 9.43
N GLU A 44 35.21 11.47 10.26
CA GLU A 44 36.44 10.67 10.45
C GLU A 44 36.75 9.78 9.22
N PHE A 45 35.76 9.46 8.41
CA PHE A 45 35.91 8.60 7.21
C PHE A 45 36.00 9.39 5.92
N ILE A 46 35.37 10.57 5.84
CA ILE A 46 35.39 11.41 4.66
C ILE A 46 35.28 12.89 5.05
N THR A 47 36.12 13.75 4.44
CA THR A 47 36.16 15.13 4.84
C THR A 47 35.03 15.99 4.24
N PRO A 48 34.48 16.95 4.97
CA PRO A 48 33.49 17.88 4.44
C PRO A 48 33.98 18.66 3.21
N ILE A 49 35.29 18.93 3.08
CA ILE A 49 35.88 19.60 1.93
C ILE A 49 35.65 18.80 0.66
N THR A 50 35.88 17.47 0.67
CA THR A 50 35.68 16.63 -0.48
C THR A 50 34.21 16.66 -0.93
N LEU A 51 33.27 16.59 0.03
CA LEU A 51 31.84 16.55 -0.23
C LEU A 51 31.31 17.90 -0.74
N SER A 52 31.79 19.02 -0.17
CA SER A 52 31.38 20.35 -0.60
C SER A 52 31.94 20.69 -2.00
N ALA A 53 33.15 20.24 -2.34
CA ALA A 53 33.70 20.39 -3.68
C ALA A 53 32.85 19.67 -4.77
N LEU A 54 32.24 18.55 -4.42
CA LEU A 54 31.38 17.79 -5.34
C LEU A 54 29.96 18.39 -5.47
N THR A 55 29.40 18.89 -4.37
CA THR A 55 28.02 19.41 -4.34
C THR A 55 27.92 20.90 -4.60
N HIS A 56 29.05 21.64 -4.53
CA HIS A 56 29.12 23.10 -4.53
C HIS A 56 28.26 23.74 -3.42
N LYS A 57 28.09 23.03 -2.31
CA LYS A 57 27.33 23.46 -1.14
C LYS A 57 28.08 23.18 0.16
N PRO A 58 27.85 23.97 1.21
CA PRO A 58 28.33 23.65 2.54
C PRO A 58 27.81 22.30 3.02
N VAL A 59 28.67 21.54 3.70
CA VAL A 59 28.29 20.30 4.37
C VAL A 59 27.77 20.62 5.76
N ILE A 60 26.60 20.14 6.10
CA ILE A 60 25.96 20.38 7.40
C ILE A 60 26.29 19.24 8.34
N SER A 61 26.86 19.54 9.52
CA SER A 61 27.15 18.50 10.54
C SER A 61 26.68 18.89 11.94
N GLU A 62 26.58 20.18 12.20
CA GLU A 62 26.25 20.73 13.51
C GLU A 62 24.98 21.61 13.42
N PHE A 63 24.28 21.77 14.54
CA PHE A 63 23.13 22.68 14.61
C PHE A 63 23.53 24.14 14.45
N PHE A 64 24.69 24.52 14.97
CA PHE A 64 25.21 25.91 14.93
C PHE A 64 26.45 25.96 14.06
N SER A 65 26.42 26.81 13.07
CA SER A 65 27.55 26.99 12.15
C SER A 65 28.65 27.89 12.77
N GLN A 66 28.26 28.88 13.58
CA GLN A 66 29.13 29.80 14.30
C GLN A 66 28.54 30.11 15.68
N ARG A 67 29.28 30.82 16.53
CA ARG A 67 28.83 31.26 17.88
C ARG A 67 28.06 32.57 17.86
N ASP A 68 27.58 33.01 16.72
CA ASP A 68 26.87 34.26 16.47
C ASP A 68 25.35 34.14 16.46
N GLY A 69 24.83 32.94 16.79
CA GLY A 69 23.39 32.61 16.71
C GLY A 69 22.93 32.06 15.36
N THR A 70 23.81 31.98 14.38
CA THR A 70 23.49 31.34 13.08
C THR A 70 23.37 29.84 13.25
N TRP A 71 22.25 29.30 12.86
CA TRP A 71 21.94 27.84 13.02
C TRP A 71 21.47 27.21 11.72
N ASN A 72 21.69 25.90 11.60
CA ASN A 72 21.23 25.11 10.49
C ASN A 72 19.83 24.57 10.82
N SER A 73 18.81 24.95 10.07
CA SER A 73 17.45 24.54 10.29
C SER A 73 17.19 23.13 9.72
N HIS A 74 17.00 22.16 10.59
CA HIS A 74 16.58 20.81 10.21
C HIS A 74 15.16 20.78 9.63
N VAL A 75 14.29 21.72 10.06
CA VAL A 75 12.93 21.87 9.54
C VAL A 75 12.97 22.33 8.08
N ASP A 76 13.83 23.32 7.76
CA ASP A 76 13.94 23.81 6.39
C ASP A 76 14.51 22.75 5.46
N LEU A 77 15.45 21.92 5.93
CA LEU A 77 15.93 20.76 5.18
C LEU A 77 14.81 19.75 4.94
N GLY A 78 13.98 19.48 5.94
CA GLY A 78 12.83 18.56 5.82
C GLY A 78 11.76 19.05 4.85
N LEU A 79 11.57 20.37 4.74
CA LEU A 79 10.65 21.02 3.80
C LEU A 79 11.25 21.18 2.39
N TRP A 80 12.57 21.40 2.32
CA TRP A 80 13.28 21.60 1.06
C TRP A 80 13.42 20.30 0.26
N ALA A 81 13.61 19.16 0.94
CA ALA A 81 13.94 17.90 0.29
C ALA A 81 12.74 17.26 -0.45
N ASP A 82 13.02 16.73 -1.62
CA ASP A 82 12.12 15.80 -2.35
C ASP A 82 12.37 14.33 -1.99
N ALA A 83 13.55 14.03 -1.41
CA ALA A 83 13.90 12.73 -0.85
C ALA A 83 15.06 12.87 0.15
N MET A 84 15.16 11.95 1.10
CA MET A 84 16.35 11.78 1.94
C MET A 84 16.96 10.41 1.67
N LEU A 85 18.27 10.37 1.43
CA LEU A 85 19.05 9.12 1.32
C LEU A 85 20.07 9.10 2.46
N ILE A 86 20.11 8.02 3.23
CA ILE A 86 21.13 7.80 4.26
C ILE A 86 22.05 6.69 3.79
N ALA A 87 23.24 7.06 3.29
CA ALA A 87 24.19 6.15 2.66
C ALA A 87 25.65 6.59 2.91
N PRO A 88 26.42 5.83 3.69
CA PRO A 88 26.04 4.62 4.43
C PRO A 88 25.18 4.90 5.66
N CYS A 89 24.39 3.92 6.10
CA CYS A 89 23.66 3.93 7.37
C CYS A 89 24.20 2.84 8.29
N THR A 90 24.84 3.24 9.40
CA THR A 90 25.39 2.31 10.40
C THR A 90 24.30 1.74 11.31
N ALA A 91 24.58 0.62 11.99
CA ALA A 91 23.69 0.03 12.99
C ALA A 91 23.33 1.02 14.11
N SER A 92 24.29 1.86 14.54
CA SER A 92 24.03 2.93 15.52
C SER A 92 23.00 3.92 15.01
N THR A 93 23.13 4.38 13.78
CA THR A 93 22.17 5.32 13.16
C THR A 93 20.81 4.68 12.98
N LEU A 94 20.74 3.41 12.50
CA LEU A 94 19.48 2.65 12.41
C LEU A 94 18.77 2.57 13.76
N GLY A 95 19.50 2.23 14.82
CA GLY A 95 18.93 2.16 16.17
C GLY A 95 18.40 3.50 16.66
N LYS A 96 19.14 4.58 16.44
CA LYS A 96 18.69 5.95 16.80
C LYS A 96 17.45 6.37 16.03
N MET A 97 17.44 6.17 14.72
CA MET A 97 16.27 6.46 13.87
C MET A 97 15.04 5.68 14.32
N ALA A 98 15.19 4.37 14.55
CA ALA A 98 14.08 3.50 14.95
C ALA A 98 13.48 3.87 16.32
N ASN A 99 14.27 4.51 17.20
CA ASN A 99 13.85 4.88 18.55
C ASN A 99 13.71 6.39 18.76
N GLY A 100 13.87 7.21 17.72
CA GLY A 100 13.67 8.66 17.80
C GLY A 100 14.72 9.41 18.62
N ILE A 101 15.97 8.91 18.70
CA ILE A 101 17.06 9.53 19.48
C ILE A 101 17.74 10.61 18.67
N ALA A 102 17.27 11.86 18.82
CA ALA A 102 17.69 13.03 18.06
C ALA A 102 18.94 13.71 18.65
N ASP A 103 20.06 13.00 18.72
CA ASP A 103 21.30 13.46 19.34
C ASP A 103 22.30 14.14 18.37
N ASN A 104 21.95 14.24 17.10
CA ASN A 104 22.77 14.88 16.07
C ASN A 104 21.92 15.44 14.93
N MET A 105 22.52 16.31 14.12
CA MET A 105 21.84 17.02 13.03
C MET A 105 21.19 16.08 12.02
N LEU A 106 21.79 14.92 11.70
CA LEU A 106 21.25 13.97 10.73
C LEU A 106 19.95 13.35 11.22
N ILE A 107 19.93 12.84 12.47
CA ILE A 107 18.73 12.21 13.03
C ILE A 107 17.61 13.24 13.21
N THR A 108 17.93 14.45 13.65
CA THR A 108 16.93 15.51 13.79
C THR A 108 16.34 15.91 12.44
N THR A 109 17.16 15.97 11.38
CA THR A 109 16.69 16.20 10.01
C THR A 109 15.78 15.03 9.56
N TYR A 110 16.16 13.78 9.85
CA TYR A 110 15.34 12.61 9.55
C TYR A 110 13.96 12.70 10.23
N LEU A 111 13.90 13.03 11.51
CA LEU A 111 12.63 13.14 12.24
C LEU A 111 11.74 14.30 11.75
N SER A 112 12.32 15.29 11.08
CA SER A 112 11.60 16.41 10.47
C SER A 112 11.26 16.18 9.00
N MET A 113 11.70 15.04 8.42
CA MET A 113 11.56 14.75 6.99
C MET A 113 10.12 14.43 6.64
N LYS A 114 9.58 15.11 5.62
CA LYS A 114 8.26 14.84 5.04
C LYS A 114 8.33 14.07 3.72
N ALA A 115 9.52 14.07 3.11
CA ALA A 115 9.80 13.36 1.88
C ALA A 115 10.14 11.89 2.16
N PRO A 116 10.04 10.99 1.15
CA PRO A 116 10.46 9.61 1.29
C PRO A 116 11.91 9.48 1.75
N VAL A 117 12.16 8.55 2.67
CA VAL A 117 13.50 8.28 3.23
C VAL A 117 13.99 6.93 2.76
N PHE A 118 15.19 6.92 2.20
CA PHE A 118 15.90 5.73 1.71
C PHE A 118 17.11 5.48 2.59
N ILE A 119 17.31 4.24 2.97
CA ILE A 119 18.35 3.83 3.92
C ILE A 119 19.19 2.74 3.28
N ALA A 120 20.49 2.97 3.12
CA ALA A 120 21.46 1.98 2.64
C ALA A 120 22.32 1.49 3.82
N PRO A 121 21.98 0.37 4.45
CA PRO A 121 22.74 -0.17 5.58
C PRO A 121 24.17 -0.55 5.18
N ALA A 122 25.11 -0.31 6.12
CA ALA A 122 26.52 -0.69 5.97
C ALA A 122 27.08 -1.09 7.34
N MET A 123 27.37 -2.36 7.51
CA MET A 123 27.91 -2.91 8.75
C MET A 123 28.50 -4.31 8.52
N ASP A 124 29.16 -4.85 9.51
CA ASP A 124 29.67 -6.24 9.47
C ASP A 124 28.52 -7.26 9.46
N LEU A 125 28.82 -8.48 9.01
CA LEU A 125 27.88 -9.58 8.85
C LEU A 125 27.09 -9.87 10.15
N ASP A 126 27.81 -10.05 11.25
CA ASP A 126 27.20 -10.39 12.53
C ASP A 126 26.32 -9.25 13.06
N MET A 127 26.76 -8.00 12.88
CA MET A 127 25.96 -6.82 13.20
C MET A 127 24.69 -6.73 12.34
N TYR A 128 24.76 -7.10 11.07
CA TYR A 128 23.62 -7.11 10.18
C TYR A 128 22.60 -8.19 10.59
N GLN A 129 23.09 -9.39 10.94
CA GLN A 129 22.24 -10.50 11.36
C GLN A 129 21.71 -10.37 12.79
N HIS A 130 22.27 -9.46 13.58
CA HIS A 130 21.88 -9.29 14.98
C HIS A 130 20.37 -8.98 15.12
N PRO A 131 19.63 -9.67 16.01
CA PRO A 131 18.17 -9.52 16.12
C PRO A 131 17.72 -8.06 16.29
N THR A 132 18.45 -7.25 17.07
CA THR A 132 18.10 -5.83 17.26
C THR A 132 18.24 -5.02 15.97
N THR A 133 19.24 -5.32 15.12
CA THR A 133 19.41 -4.66 13.82
C THR A 133 18.25 -5.00 12.89
N GLN A 134 17.85 -6.29 12.83
CA GLN A 134 16.72 -6.73 12.04
C GLN A 134 15.40 -6.09 12.53
N GLN A 135 15.17 -6.07 13.84
CA GLN A 135 14.01 -5.42 14.44
C GLN A 135 13.96 -3.91 14.14
N ASN A 136 15.10 -3.22 14.23
CA ASN A 136 15.18 -1.81 13.89
C ASN A 136 14.86 -1.55 12.41
N MET A 137 15.34 -2.39 11.50
CA MET A 137 15.03 -2.29 10.07
C MET A 137 13.54 -2.52 9.79
N GLU A 138 12.93 -3.55 10.39
CA GLU A 138 11.50 -3.80 10.24
C GLU A 138 10.66 -2.65 10.83
N ARG A 139 11.07 -2.11 11.98
CA ARG A 139 10.43 -0.94 12.57
C ARG A 139 10.53 0.29 11.67
N LEU A 140 11.69 0.54 11.06
CA LEU A 140 11.86 1.63 10.10
C LEU A 140 11.03 1.42 8.83
N LYS A 141 10.92 0.18 8.33
CA LYS A 141 10.00 -0.15 7.23
C LYS A 141 8.54 0.13 7.62
N SER A 142 8.13 -0.19 8.85
CA SER A 142 6.76 0.11 9.32
C SER A 142 6.45 1.60 9.43
N PHE A 143 7.47 2.45 9.56
CA PHE A 143 7.36 3.92 9.50
C PHE A 143 7.30 4.46 8.07
N GLY A 144 7.35 3.59 7.05
CA GLY A 144 7.34 3.98 5.63
C GLY A 144 8.72 4.28 5.05
N ASN A 145 9.81 3.95 5.75
CA ASN A 145 11.15 4.10 5.21
C ASN A 145 11.51 2.95 4.25
N HIS A 146 12.32 3.24 3.26
CA HIS A 146 12.74 2.30 2.22
C HIS A 146 14.15 1.80 2.50
N ILE A 147 14.27 0.52 2.85
CA ILE A 147 15.57 -0.11 3.05
C ILE A 147 16.11 -0.59 1.69
N ILE A 148 17.24 -0.06 1.28
CA ILE A 148 18.02 -0.57 0.14
C ILE A 148 18.85 -1.71 0.68
N GLU A 149 18.50 -2.95 0.29
CA GLU A 149 19.14 -4.15 0.82
C GLU A 149 20.66 -4.12 0.56
N PRO A 150 21.49 -4.42 1.57
CA PRO A 150 22.93 -4.45 1.39
C PRO A 150 23.33 -5.61 0.48
N ALA A 151 24.38 -5.39 -0.31
CA ALA A 151 24.98 -6.41 -1.16
C ALA A 151 25.72 -7.49 -0.33
N SER A 152 25.87 -8.67 -0.93
CA SER A 152 26.77 -9.72 -0.42
C SER A 152 28.16 -9.58 -1.04
N GLY A 153 29.20 -9.90 -0.29
CA GLY A 153 30.59 -9.89 -0.75
C GLY A 153 31.58 -9.69 0.39
N PHE A 154 32.84 -9.43 0.04
CA PHE A 154 33.89 -9.18 1.01
C PHE A 154 33.65 -7.90 1.79
N LEU A 155 33.72 -8.00 3.11
CA LEU A 155 33.62 -6.93 4.08
C LEU A 155 35.01 -6.42 4.48
N ALA A 156 35.07 -5.22 5.07
CA ALA A 156 36.33 -4.66 5.55
C ALA A 156 36.99 -5.49 6.67
N SER A 157 36.22 -6.29 7.38
CA SER A 157 36.67 -7.27 8.38
C SER A 157 37.36 -8.51 7.78
N GLY A 158 37.32 -8.69 6.43
CA GLY A 158 37.79 -9.90 5.77
C GLY A 158 36.78 -11.03 5.72
N LEU A 159 35.59 -10.85 6.32
CA LEU A 159 34.48 -11.80 6.22
C LEU A 159 33.75 -11.62 4.89
N GLU A 160 33.09 -12.68 4.43
CA GLU A 160 32.25 -12.65 3.24
C GLU A 160 30.78 -12.89 3.61
N GLY A 161 29.91 -11.98 3.20
CA GLY A 161 28.49 -12.11 3.49
C GLY A 161 27.67 -10.85 3.22
N LYS A 162 26.43 -10.83 3.70
CA LYS A 162 25.50 -9.72 3.57
C LYS A 162 25.76 -8.66 4.63
N GLY A 163 25.91 -7.40 4.24
CA GLY A 163 26.20 -6.27 5.15
C GLY A 163 26.94 -5.14 4.45
N ARG A 164 27.51 -5.41 3.27
CA ARG A 164 28.17 -4.42 2.43
C ARG A 164 27.14 -3.47 1.84
N MET A 165 27.35 -2.15 2.01
CA MET A 165 26.47 -1.15 1.37
C MET A 165 26.35 -1.43 -0.13
N GLU A 166 25.17 -1.36 -0.65
CA GLU A 166 24.88 -1.52 -2.08
C GLU A 166 25.75 -0.59 -2.93
N GLU A 167 25.94 -0.94 -4.20
CA GLU A 167 26.78 -0.17 -5.10
C GLU A 167 26.14 1.19 -5.45
N PRO A 168 26.95 2.25 -5.59
CA PRO A 168 26.45 3.61 -5.83
C PRO A 168 25.50 3.73 -7.02
N GLU A 169 25.81 3.03 -8.11
CA GLU A 169 25.01 3.02 -9.33
C GLU A 169 23.62 2.46 -9.07
N ARG A 170 23.52 1.33 -8.36
CA ARG A 170 22.25 0.68 -8.01
C ARG A 170 21.43 1.51 -7.01
N ILE A 171 22.10 2.18 -6.06
CA ILE A 171 21.42 3.12 -5.14
C ILE A 171 20.76 4.25 -5.94
N VAL A 172 21.47 4.83 -6.91
CA VAL A 172 20.96 5.91 -7.76
C VAL A 172 19.81 5.39 -8.63
N GLU A 173 19.97 4.23 -9.27
CA GLU A 173 18.89 3.56 -10.02
C GLU A 173 17.66 3.30 -9.17
N TYR A 174 17.84 2.83 -7.92
CA TYR A 174 16.73 2.62 -6.98
C TYR A 174 15.94 3.91 -6.72
N LEU A 175 16.64 5.03 -6.51
CA LEU A 175 16.00 6.33 -6.33
C LEU A 175 15.31 6.83 -7.62
N GLU A 176 15.87 6.55 -8.78
CA GLU A 176 15.26 6.90 -10.08
C GLU A 176 14.00 6.06 -10.36
N ALA A 177 14.04 4.78 -10.02
CA ALA A 177 12.95 3.85 -10.22
C ALA A 177 11.82 4.01 -9.17
N TYR A 178 12.10 4.70 -8.07
CA TYR A 178 11.12 4.86 -6.99
C TYR A 178 9.85 5.55 -7.50
N PRO A 179 8.68 4.92 -7.29
CA PRO A 179 7.40 5.46 -7.73
C PRO A 179 7.07 6.73 -6.91
N ARG A 180 7.25 7.89 -7.52
CA ARG A 180 6.85 9.16 -6.89
C ARG A 180 5.41 9.48 -7.26
N PRO A 181 4.59 9.91 -6.28
CA PRO A 181 3.32 10.54 -6.60
C PRO A 181 3.60 11.74 -7.49
N LEU A 182 2.89 11.83 -8.62
CA LEU A 182 2.91 13.06 -9.41
C LEU A 182 2.28 14.19 -8.58
N PRO A 183 2.79 15.43 -8.65
CA PRO A 183 2.12 16.56 -8.03
C PRO A 183 0.66 16.62 -8.45
N LYS A 184 -0.23 17.07 -7.54
CA LYS A 184 -1.66 17.27 -7.87
C LYS A 184 -1.80 17.98 -9.20
N GLY A 185 -2.62 17.44 -10.10
CA GLY A 185 -2.83 17.98 -11.43
C GLY A 185 -1.81 17.58 -12.51
N LYS A 186 -0.85 16.68 -12.24
CA LYS A 186 0.06 16.11 -13.24
C LYS A 186 -0.10 14.58 -13.27
N GLY A 187 -0.25 14.01 -14.46
CA GLY A 187 -0.42 12.58 -14.72
C GLY A 187 -1.65 12.29 -15.60
N ASP A 188 -1.72 11.10 -16.10
CA ASP A 188 -2.82 10.62 -16.95
C ASP A 188 -4.14 10.39 -16.18
N MET A 189 -4.07 10.38 -14.85
CA MET A 189 -5.22 10.32 -13.94
C MET A 189 -5.39 11.62 -13.11
N ALA A 190 -4.76 12.71 -13.51
CA ALA A 190 -4.86 14.00 -12.82
C ALA A 190 -6.31 14.49 -12.72
N GLY A 191 -6.74 14.89 -11.53
CA GLY A 191 -8.10 15.34 -11.24
C GLY A 191 -9.15 14.23 -11.19
N LYS A 192 -8.77 12.97 -11.34
CA LYS A 192 -9.66 11.81 -11.19
C LYS A 192 -9.75 11.38 -9.73
N LYS A 193 -10.95 10.99 -9.31
CA LYS A 193 -11.22 10.45 -7.98
C LYS A 193 -11.50 8.96 -8.08
N VAL A 194 -10.71 8.15 -7.36
CA VAL A 194 -10.79 6.69 -7.42
C VAL A 194 -11.07 6.12 -6.04
N LEU A 195 -12.11 5.32 -5.92
CA LEU A 195 -12.40 4.50 -4.74
C LEU A 195 -11.68 3.15 -4.86
N ILE A 196 -11.02 2.70 -3.82
CA ILE A 196 -10.43 1.36 -3.77
C ILE A 196 -10.82 0.69 -2.47
N THR A 197 -11.32 -0.56 -2.53
CA THR A 197 -11.51 -1.38 -1.33
C THR A 197 -10.35 -2.36 -1.21
N ALA A 198 -9.82 -2.58 0.01
CA ALA A 198 -8.66 -3.42 0.25
C ALA A 198 -8.75 -4.19 1.57
N GLY A 199 -8.00 -5.28 1.68
CA GLY A 199 -7.95 -6.08 2.91
C GLY A 199 -9.12 -7.04 3.07
N PRO A 200 -9.18 -7.77 4.21
CA PRO A 200 -10.32 -8.62 4.59
C PRO A 200 -11.41 -7.80 5.28
N THR A 201 -12.59 -8.40 5.47
CA THR A 201 -13.53 -7.99 6.51
C THR A 201 -13.60 -9.03 7.61
N TYR A 202 -13.87 -8.61 8.85
CA TYR A 202 -14.00 -9.46 10.02
C TYR A 202 -15.41 -9.38 10.57
N GLU A 203 -16.14 -10.48 10.45
CA GLU A 203 -17.51 -10.59 10.92
C GLU A 203 -17.51 -11.24 12.31
N LYS A 204 -17.69 -10.44 13.35
CA LYS A 204 -17.55 -10.88 14.74
C LYS A 204 -18.58 -11.93 15.12
N ILE A 205 -18.10 -13.03 15.69
CA ILE A 205 -18.91 -14.05 16.38
C ILE A 205 -19.11 -13.59 17.83
N ASP A 206 -18.03 -13.16 18.48
CA ASP A 206 -17.99 -12.63 19.83
C ASP A 206 -16.83 -11.59 19.92
N PRO A 207 -16.54 -10.95 21.07
CA PRO A 207 -15.44 -9.97 21.18
C PRO A 207 -14.04 -10.50 20.85
N VAL A 208 -13.86 -11.82 20.70
CA VAL A 208 -12.56 -12.47 20.49
C VAL A 208 -12.45 -13.18 19.15
N ARG A 209 -13.57 -13.70 18.61
CA ARG A 209 -13.58 -14.54 17.40
C ARG A 209 -14.39 -13.91 16.29
N PHE A 210 -13.95 -14.14 15.06
CA PHE A 210 -14.58 -13.61 13.85
C PHE A 210 -14.50 -14.62 12.69
N ILE A 211 -15.32 -14.42 11.68
CA ILE A 211 -15.24 -15.02 10.36
C ILE A 211 -14.57 -14.00 9.44
N GLY A 212 -13.60 -14.41 8.64
CA GLY A 212 -12.91 -13.53 7.71
C GLY A 212 -12.09 -14.29 6.70
N ASN A 213 -11.56 -13.59 5.71
CA ASN A 213 -10.77 -14.12 4.61
C ASN A 213 -9.26 -13.90 4.82
N TYR A 214 -8.43 -14.78 4.26
CA TYR A 214 -6.96 -14.67 4.30
C TYR A 214 -6.42 -13.58 3.34
N SER A 215 -6.84 -12.34 3.49
CA SER A 215 -6.35 -11.24 2.68
C SER A 215 -5.30 -10.41 3.44
N SER A 216 -4.17 -10.16 2.80
CA SER A 216 -3.13 -9.26 3.32
C SER A 216 -3.33 -7.79 2.94
N GLY A 217 -4.26 -7.48 2.04
CA GLY A 217 -4.48 -6.13 1.52
C GLY A 217 -3.44 -5.64 0.49
N LYS A 218 -2.31 -6.33 0.32
CA LYS A 218 -1.16 -5.89 -0.50
C LYS A 218 -1.54 -5.43 -1.91
N MET A 219 -2.48 -6.13 -2.59
CA MET A 219 -2.88 -5.76 -3.95
C MET A 219 -3.65 -4.43 -3.98
N GLY A 220 -4.63 -4.24 -3.09
CA GLY A 220 -5.41 -3.01 -3.02
C GLY A 220 -4.55 -1.80 -2.64
N PHE A 221 -3.57 -1.98 -1.75
CA PHE A 221 -2.62 -0.92 -1.42
C PHE A 221 -1.69 -0.59 -2.59
N ALA A 222 -1.21 -1.59 -3.34
CA ALA A 222 -0.41 -1.36 -4.54
C ALA A 222 -1.20 -0.59 -5.62
N LEU A 223 -2.49 -0.90 -5.79
CA LEU A 223 -3.39 -0.17 -6.69
C LEU A 223 -3.59 1.28 -6.24
N ALA A 224 -3.77 1.51 -4.94
CA ALA A 224 -3.95 2.86 -4.38
C ALA A 224 -2.71 3.73 -4.60
N GLU A 225 -1.52 3.19 -4.31
CA GLU A 225 -0.25 3.88 -4.55
C GLU A 225 -0.02 4.16 -6.05
N GLU A 226 -0.36 3.23 -6.95
CA GLU A 226 -0.20 3.44 -8.38
C GLU A 226 -1.19 4.49 -8.94
N CYS A 227 -2.46 4.47 -8.52
CA CYS A 227 -3.42 5.52 -8.89
C CYS A 227 -2.97 6.89 -8.41
N ALA A 228 -2.53 6.99 -7.14
CA ALA A 228 -2.01 8.23 -6.56
C ALA A 228 -0.72 8.70 -7.26
N ARG A 229 0.17 7.77 -7.64
CA ARG A 229 1.37 8.06 -8.42
C ARG A 229 1.04 8.66 -9.78
N ARG A 230 -0.07 8.25 -10.42
CA ARG A 230 -0.57 8.81 -11.69
C ARG A 230 -1.38 10.09 -11.51
N GLY A 231 -1.47 10.63 -10.29
CA GLY A 231 -2.09 11.92 -9.99
C GLY A 231 -3.56 11.87 -9.59
N ALA A 232 -4.14 10.69 -9.39
CA ALA A 232 -5.49 10.55 -8.88
C ALA A 232 -5.59 10.92 -7.39
N GLU A 233 -6.78 11.38 -6.97
CA GLU A 233 -7.19 11.42 -5.57
C GLU A 233 -7.84 10.08 -5.22
N VAL A 234 -7.26 9.35 -4.28
CA VAL A 234 -7.69 7.99 -3.93
C VAL A 234 -8.39 7.98 -2.58
N THR A 235 -9.59 7.42 -2.53
CA THR A 235 -10.25 7.00 -1.29
C THR A 235 -10.02 5.50 -1.12
N LEU A 236 -9.21 5.12 -0.13
CA LEU A 236 -8.89 3.72 0.18
C LEU A 236 -9.70 3.27 1.39
N VAL A 237 -10.72 2.43 1.19
CA VAL A 237 -11.47 1.78 2.27
C VAL A 237 -10.76 0.47 2.59
N ALA A 238 -10.12 0.42 3.75
CA ALA A 238 -9.25 -0.69 4.13
C ALA A 238 -9.82 -1.48 5.31
N GLY A 239 -9.99 -2.78 5.13
CA GLY A 239 -10.22 -3.71 6.23
C GLY A 239 -8.97 -3.88 7.11
N PRO A 240 -9.05 -4.71 8.18
CA PRO A 240 -7.98 -4.82 9.18
C PRO A 240 -6.67 -5.35 8.58
N VAL A 241 -5.72 -4.46 8.33
CA VAL A 241 -4.36 -4.77 7.82
C VAL A 241 -3.33 -3.82 8.43
N ALA A 242 -2.11 -4.31 8.63
CA ALA A 242 -0.99 -3.52 9.16
C ALA A 242 -0.26 -2.65 8.11
N LEU A 243 -0.73 -2.65 6.85
CA LEU A 243 -0.13 -1.87 5.78
C LEU A 243 -0.38 -0.38 5.98
N VAL A 244 0.56 0.45 5.57
CA VAL A 244 0.46 1.92 5.58
C VAL A 244 0.48 2.47 4.16
N THR A 245 -0.10 3.65 3.96
CA THR A 245 -0.04 4.39 2.70
C THR A 245 1.06 5.43 2.76
N THR A 246 1.74 5.68 1.65
CA THR A 246 2.86 6.63 1.57
C THR A 246 2.50 7.92 0.84
N SER A 247 1.49 7.88 -0.03
CA SER A 247 1.08 9.03 -0.82
C SER A 247 0.11 9.96 -0.08
N PRO A 248 0.33 11.28 -0.08
CA PRO A 248 -0.61 12.25 0.49
C PRO A 248 -1.91 12.35 -0.32
N ASN A 249 -1.96 11.79 -1.53
CA ASN A 249 -3.17 11.75 -2.36
C ASN A 249 -4.08 10.57 -2.02
N ILE A 250 -3.75 9.76 -1.02
CA ILE A 250 -4.57 8.65 -0.54
C ILE A 250 -5.25 9.05 0.77
N HIS A 251 -6.57 9.14 0.74
CA HIS A 251 -7.41 9.25 1.91
C HIS A 251 -7.86 7.87 2.35
N ARG A 252 -7.30 7.38 3.47
CA ARG A 252 -7.60 6.05 4.01
C ARG A 252 -8.75 6.13 4.99
N ILE A 253 -9.68 5.18 4.87
CA ILE A 253 -10.80 4.94 5.78
C ILE A 253 -10.66 3.49 6.27
N ASP A 254 -10.38 3.33 7.56
CA ASP A 254 -10.29 2.01 8.18
C ASP A 254 -11.68 1.52 8.58
N VAL A 255 -11.98 0.26 8.26
CA VAL A 255 -13.23 -0.43 8.57
C VAL A 255 -12.93 -1.84 9.07
N GLU A 256 -13.84 -2.45 9.79
CA GLU A 256 -13.65 -3.79 10.32
C GLU A 256 -14.59 -4.80 9.63
N SER A 257 -15.86 -4.47 9.49
CA SER A 257 -16.90 -5.38 8.96
C SER A 257 -17.26 -5.09 7.51
N CYS A 258 -17.97 -6.05 6.89
CA CYS A 258 -18.56 -5.86 5.56
C CYS A 258 -19.56 -4.70 5.54
N GLU A 259 -20.37 -4.54 6.58
CA GLU A 259 -21.36 -3.46 6.68
C GLU A 259 -20.68 -2.09 6.69
N GLU A 260 -19.61 -1.92 7.49
CA GLU A 260 -18.85 -0.66 7.52
C GLU A 260 -18.19 -0.38 6.16
N MET A 261 -17.61 -1.41 5.51
CA MET A 261 -17.04 -1.27 4.17
C MET A 261 -18.10 -0.91 3.13
N TYR A 262 -19.29 -1.48 3.22
CA TYR A 262 -20.43 -1.16 2.36
C TYR A 262 -20.84 0.30 2.49
N GLN A 263 -21.00 0.79 3.71
CA GLN A 263 -21.39 2.18 4.00
C GLN A 263 -20.33 3.18 3.51
N ALA A 264 -19.05 2.91 3.80
CA ALA A 264 -17.95 3.75 3.36
C ALA A 264 -17.83 3.77 1.82
N ALA A 265 -17.89 2.59 1.18
CA ALA A 265 -17.74 2.47 -0.26
C ALA A 265 -18.92 3.12 -1.02
N THR A 266 -20.16 2.88 -0.61
CA THR A 266 -21.36 3.48 -1.25
C THR A 266 -21.40 4.99 -1.08
N THR A 267 -20.93 5.51 0.06
CA THR A 267 -20.84 6.96 0.29
C THR A 267 -19.77 7.60 -0.60
N ALA A 268 -18.57 7.03 -0.64
CA ALA A 268 -17.45 7.56 -1.42
C ALA A 268 -17.71 7.48 -2.93
N PHE A 269 -18.33 6.40 -3.42
CA PHE A 269 -18.56 6.18 -4.86
C PHE A 269 -19.44 7.26 -5.50
N LYS A 270 -20.30 7.93 -4.75
CA LYS A 270 -21.16 9.01 -5.25
C LYS A 270 -20.35 10.15 -5.89
N THR A 271 -19.12 10.37 -5.46
CA THR A 271 -18.26 11.47 -5.93
C THR A 271 -17.04 11.01 -6.71
N CYS A 272 -16.82 9.69 -6.84
CA CYS A 272 -15.69 9.12 -7.56
C CYS A 272 -15.96 8.98 -9.05
N ASP A 273 -14.91 9.01 -9.87
CA ASP A 273 -14.93 8.74 -11.31
C ASP A 273 -14.79 7.23 -11.58
N ALA A 274 -14.15 6.51 -10.67
CA ALA A 274 -13.97 5.06 -10.79
C ALA A 274 -13.94 4.38 -9.41
N ALA A 275 -14.18 3.06 -9.41
CA ALA A 275 -13.96 2.21 -8.24
C ALA A 275 -13.28 0.89 -8.61
N ILE A 276 -12.34 0.43 -7.76
CA ILE A 276 -11.67 -0.87 -7.84
C ILE A 276 -12.01 -1.67 -6.58
N LEU A 277 -12.77 -2.75 -6.73
CA LEU A 277 -13.22 -3.59 -5.64
C LEU A 277 -12.26 -4.76 -5.45
N CYS A 278 -11.20 -4.55 -4.66
CA CYS A 278 -10.10 -5.51 -4.43
C CYS A 278 -10.14 -6.16 -3.04
N ALA A 279 -11.04 -5.73 -2.15
CA ALA A 279 -11.19 -6.32 -0.82
C ALA A 279 -11.70 -7.77 -0.89
N ALA A 280 -11.25 -8.60 0.04
CA ALA A 280 -11.76 -9.94 0.27
C ALA A 280 -12.87 -9.88 1.34
N VAL A 281 -14.04 -9.48 0.91
CA VAL A 281 -15.22 -9.33 1.77
C VAL A 281 -15.79 -10.71 2.13
N ALA A 282 -16.19 -10.91 3.37
CA ALA A 282 -16.88 -12.13 3.80
C ALA A 282 -18.29 -12.16 3.22
N ASP A 283 -18.69 -13.28 2.61
CA ASP A 283 -20.02 -13.46 2.03
C ASP A 283 -21.13 -13.60 3.09
N PHE A 284 -20.76 -14.05 4.29
CA PHE A 284 -21.68 -14.32 5.39
C PHE A 284 -21.18 -13.73 6.70
N ARG A 285 -22.14 -13.35 7.56
CA ARG A 285 -21.88 -12.93 8.95
C ARG A 285 -22.77 -13.71 9.91
N PRO A 286 -22.40 -13.84 11.20
CA PRO A 286 -23.31 -14.36 12.22
C PRO A 286 -24.60 -13.53 12.26
N GLU A 287 -25.76 -14.21 12.35
CA GLU A 287 -27.05 -13.52 12.49
C GLU A 287 -27.09 -12.65 13.75
N GLN A 288 -26.48 -13.15 14.81
CA GLN A 288 -26.34 -12.45 16.08
C GLN A 288 -24.90 -12.52 16.58
N GLN A 289 -24.37 -11.37 16.97
CA GLN A 289 -23.05 -11.27 17.60
C GLN A 289 -23.24 -11.42 19.12
N ALA A 290 -22.45 -12.31 19.74
CA ALA A 290 -22.43 -12.43 21.19
C ALA A 290 -21.73 -11.21 21.82
N LYS A 291 -22.36 -10.62 22.86
CA LYS A 291 -21.78 -9.47 23.59
C LYS A 291 -20.60 -9.85 24.47
N GLU A 292 -20.53 -11.10 24.89
CA GLU A 292 -19.46 -11.66 25.71
C GLU A 292 -18.81 -12.84 25.01
N LYS A 293 -17.56 -13.15 25.41
CA LYS A 293 -16.84 -14.31 24.89
C LYS A 293 -17.61 -15.59 25.16
N ILE A 294 -17.94 -16.32 24.13
CA ILE A 294 -18.59 -17.65 24.20
C ILE A 294 -17.63 -18.59 24.90
N LYS A 295 -18.02 -19.15 26.07
CA LYS A 295 -17.23 -20.09 26.85
C LYS A 295 -17.65 -21.51 26.50
N ARG A 296 -16.69 -22.43 26.45
CA ARG A 296 -16.99 -23.87 26.41
C ARG A 296 -17.41 -24.28 27.82
N GLU A 297 -18.56 -24.90 27.96
CA GLU A 297 -18.90 -25.50 29.26
C GLU A 297 -17.92 -26.63 29.58
N PRO A 298 -17.40 -26.70 30.82
CA PRO A 298 -16.54 -27.81 31.21
C PRO A 298 -17.34 -29.09 31.09
N THR A 299 -16.86 -30.03 30.28
CA THR A 299 -17.38 -31.40 30.28
C THR A 299 -17.28 -31.97 31.70
N PRO A 300 -18.34 -32.48 32.32
CA PRO A 300 -18.24 -33.13 33.61
C PRO A 300 -17.19 -34.23 33.48
N SER A 301 -16.15 -34.19 34.30
CA SER A 301 -15.22 -35.32 34.38
C SER A 301 -16.00 -36.55 34.77
N PRO A 302 -15.82 -37.72 34.08
CA PRO A 302 -16.45 -38.93 34.50
C PRO A 302 -15.99 -39.26 35.94
N SER A 303 -16.87 -39.12 36.88
CA SER A 303 -16.65 -39.49 38.24
C SER A 303 -16.43 -40.99 38.32
N LEU A 304 -15.18 -41.43 38.51
CA LEU A 304 -14.86 -42.77 38.94
C LEU A 304 -15.24 -42.87 40.42
N LYS A 305 -16.51 -43.17 40.71
CA LYS A 305 -16.96 -43.90 41.91
C LYS A 305 -18.40 -44.30 41.77
N GLY A 306 -18.62 -45.61 41.87
CA GLY A 306 -19.94 -46.17 41.89
C GLY A 306 -20.72 -45.78 43.15
N GLY A 307 -22.03 -45.72 43.05
CA GLY A 307 -22.97 -45.50 44.17
C GLY A 307 -24.26 -44.87 43.65
N GLU A 308 -25.29 -45.66 43.63
CA GLU A 308 -26.67 -45.33 43.33
C GLU A 308 -27.12 -43.98 43.85
N ASP A 309 -27.75 -43.16 42.96
CA ASP A 309 -29.12 -42.63 43.21
C ASP A 309 -29.60 -41.85 41.98
N ALA A 310 -30.59 -42.40 41.36
CA ALA A 310 -31.40 -41.77 40.32
C ALA A 310 -32.39 -40.79 41.00
N ASN A 311 -32.18 -39.55 40.88
CA ASN A 311 -33.22 -38.52 40.78
C ASN A 311 -32.58 -37.11 40.95
N SER A 312 -32.37 -36.40 39.91
CA SER A 312 -32.48 -34.95 40.01
C SER A 312 -32.35 -34.26 38.65
N ILE A 313 -33.44 -33.66 38.26
CA ILE A 313 -33.49 -32.31 37.70
C ILE A 313 -32.74 -32.09 36.40
N ALA A 314 -33.44 -32.22 35.30
CA ALA A 314 -33.06 -31.64 34.03
C ALA A 314 -32.81 -30.11 34.17
N PRO A 315 -31.68 -29.57 33.69
CA PRO A 315 -31.48 -28.13 33.68
C PRO A 315 -32.51 -27.50 32.73
N SER A 316 -33.19 -26.50 33.25
CA SER A 316 -34.13 -25.66 32.56
C SER A 316 -33.58 -25.13 31.24
N LYS A 317 -34.30 -25.36 30.15
CA LYS A 317 -34.08 -24.74 28.84
C LYS A 317 -34.03 -23.23 28.96
N MET A 318 -32.83 -22.65 28.99
CA MET A 318 -32.66 -21.27 28.58
C MET A 318 -32.69 -21.24 27.06
N ARG A 319 -33.81 -20.81 26.49
CA ARG A 319 -33.97 -20.46 25.10
C ARG A 319 -33.26 -19.13 24.85
N GLY A 320 -31.97 -19.17 24.59
CA GLY A 320 -31.26 -18.16 23.82
C GLY A 320 -30.86 -18.80 22.50
N ASN A 321 -30.97 -18.10 21.40
CA ASN A 321 -30.82 -18.56 20.00
C ASN A 321 -29.40 -19.02 19.59
N SER A 322 -28.55 -19.50 20.49
CA SER A 322 -27.30 -20.20 20.21
C SER A 322 -27.45 -21.63 20.73
N GLY A 323 -27.77 -22.57 19.83
CA GLY A 323 -27.92 -24.00 20.17
C GLY A 323 -26.54 -24.60 20.41
N TYR A 324 -26.20 -24.87 21.68
CA TYR A 324 -25.13 -25.81 22.02
C TYR A 324 -25.67 -27.24 21.95
N SER A 325 -25.05 -28.10 21.16
CA SER A 325 -25.11 -29.55 21.33
C SER A 325 -23.87 -30.00 22.13
N GLU A 326 -23.92 -31.17 22.77
CA GLU A 326 -22.79 -31.76 23.52
C GLU A 326 -21.49 -31.84 22.67
N ASP A 327 -21.63 -31.76 21.33
CA ASP A 327 -20.56 -31.96 20.35
C ASP A 327 -20.04 -30.70 19.63
N GLY A 328 -20.57 -29.47 19.86
CA GLY A 328 -20.09 -28.31 19.13
C GLY A 328 -20.88 -27.00 19.24
N LEU A 329 -20.33 -25.92 18.64
CA LEU A 329 -20.98 -24.63 18.50
C LEU A 329 -21.64 -24.53 17.12
N THR A 330 -22.97 -24.35 17.06
CA THR A 330 -23.70 -24.08 15.82
C THR A 330 -23.92 -22.58 15.68
N LEU A 331 -23.48 -22.01 14.56
CA LEU A 331 -23.71 -20.61 14.22
C LEU A 331 -24.67 -20.51 13.04
N ARG A 332 -25.73 -19.71 13.21
CA ARG A 332 -26.57 -19.30 12.08
C ARG A 332 -25.92 -18.14 11.38
N LEU A 333 -25.67 -18.30 10.07
CA LEU A 333 -25.09 -17.28 9.23
C LEU A 333 -26.14 -16.66 8.33
N VAL A 334 -26.03 -15.34 8.12
CA VAL A 334 -26.84 -14.57 7.16
C VAL A 334 -25.94 -13.93 6.13
N ALA A 335 -26.46 -13.69 4.93
CA ALA A 335 -25.70 -13.08 3.84
C ALA A 335 -25.33 -11.64 4.16
N ASN A 336 -24.13 -11.26 3.80
CA ASN A 336 -23.66 -9.89 3.81
C ASN A 336 -24.17 -9.10 2.57
N PRO A 337 -24.22 -7.77 2.61
CA PRO A 337 -24.54 -6.95 1.44
C PRO A 337 -23.49 -7.12 0.35
N ASP A 338 -23.94 -7.23 -0.90
CA ASP A 338 -23.04 -7.30 -2.07
C ASP A 338 -22.62 -5.89 -2.50
N ILE A 339 -21.44 -5.46 -2.06
CA ILE A 339 -20.88 -4.13 -2.35
C ILE A 339 -20.78 -3.90 -3.86
N ALA A 340 -20.29 -4.90 -4.61
CA ALA A 340 -20.13 -4.78 -6.06
C ALA A 340 -21.45 -4.61 -6.80
N ALA A 341 -22.48 -5.35 -6.40
CA ALA A 341 -23.83 -5.22 -6.96
C ALA A 341 -24.44 -3.86 -6.63
N ALA A 342 -24.27 -3.38 -5.39
CA ALA A 342 -24.78 -2.09 -4.98
C ALA A 342 -24.13 -0.95 -5.77
N LEU A 343 -22.79 -0.93 -5.89
CA LEU A 343 -22.10 0.08 -6.68
C LEU A 343 -22.46 0.01 -8.16
N GLY A 344 -22.65 -1.20 -8.71
CA GLY A 344 -23.11 -1.37 -10.09
C GLY A 344 -24.50 -0.79 -10.37
N GLN A 345 -25.43 -0.86 -9.38
CA GLN A 345 -26.74 -0.23 -9.47
C GLN A 345 -26.66 1.31 -9.33
N MET A 346 -25.71 1.81 -8.53
CA MET A 346 -25.50 3.25 -8.33
C MET A 346 -24.66 3.90 -9.42
N LYS A 347 -24.04 3.12 -10.31
CA LYS A 347 -23.10 3.57 -11.33
C LYS A 347 -23.76 4.56 -12.29
N ARG A 348 -23.13 5.73 -12.43
CA ARG A 348 -23.55 6.81 -13.34
C ARG A 348 -22.81 6.69 -14.68
N PRO A 349 -23.36 7.25 -15.77
CA PRO A 349 -22.64 7.37 -17.04
C PRO A 349 -21.27 8.04 -16.86
N GLY A 350 -20.23 7.46 -17.41
CA GLY A 350 -18.85 7.94 -17.29
C GLY A 350 -18.08 7.43 -16.09
N GLN A 351 -18.71 6.72 -15.14
CA GLN A 351 -18.02 6.04 -14.05
C GLN A 351 -17.53 4.66 -14.47
N VAL A 352 -16.33 4.28 -14.04
CA VAL A 352 -15.74 2.94 -14.28
C VAL A 352 -15.76 2.11 -13.01
N LEU A 353 -16.25 0.87 -13.10
CA LEU A 353 -16.33 -0.04 -11.98
C LEU A 353 -15.56 -1.34 -12.27
N VAL A 354 -14.55 -1.63 -11.46
CA VAL A 354 -13.65 -2.78 -11.61
C VAL A 354 -13.87 -3.76 -10.47
N GLY A 355 -14.09 -5.02 -10.80
CA GLY A 355 -14.20 -6.11 -9.82
C GLY A 355 -12.97 -7.01 -9.82
N PHE A 356 -12.76 -7.71 -8.71
CA PHE A 356 -11.83 -8.83 -8.60
C PHE A 356 -12.60 -10.14 -8.49
N ALA A 357 -12.09 -11.19 -9.11
CA ALA A 357 -12.60 -12.54 -8.97
C ALA A 357 -11.45 -13.50 -8.68
N LEU A 358 -11.68 -14.37 -7.71
CA LEU A 358 -10.84 -15.52 -7.40
C LEU A 358 -11.67 -16.78 -7.68
N GLU A 359 -11.31 -17.53 -8.70
CA GLU A 359 -12.09 -18.68 -9.15
C GLU A 359 -11.23 -19.95 -9.16
N THR A 360 -11.87 -21.10 -8.99
CA THR A 360 -11.24 -22.42 -9.02
C THR A 360 -11.62 -23.24 -10.25
N ASN A 361 -12.86 -23.04 -10.76
CA ASN A 361 -13.44 -23.78 -11.87
C ASN A 361 -14.24 -22.82 -12.76
N ASP A 362 -14.31 -23.11 -14.08
CA ASP A 362 -15.07 -22.34 -15.07
C ASP A 362 -14.84 -20.82 -14.99
N GLU A 363 -13.57 -20.45 -14.77
CA GLU A 363 -13.11 -19.12 -14.38
C GLU A 363 -13.66 -18.03 -15.30
N GLU A 364 -13.57 -18.20 -16.62
CA GLU A 364 -13.97 -17.20 -17.60
C GLU A 364 -15.50 -17.03 -17.66
N THR A 365 -16.24 -18.15 -17.62
CA THR A 365 -17.71 -18.13 -17.67
C THR A 365 -18.27 -17.44 -16.42
N ASN A 366 -17.70 -17.74 -15.26
CA ASN A 366 -18.11 -17.13 -13.99
C ASN A 366 -17.76 -15.64 -13.93
N ALA A 367 -16.59 -15.25 -14.42
CA ALA A 367 -16.18 -13.85 -14.50
C ALA A 367 -17.10 -13.04 -15.44
N LYS A 368 -17.43 -13.56 -16.62
CA LYS A 368 -18.37 -12.92 -17.57
C LYS A 368 -19.77 -12.75 -16.96
N LYS A 369 -20.29 -13.76 -16.26
CA LYS A 369 -21.58 -13.65 -15.54
C LYS A 369 -21.54 -12.58 -14.46
N LYS A 370 -20.46 -12.50 -13.67
CA LYS A 370 -20.28 -11.46 -12.64
C LYS A 370 -20.18 -10.07 -13.26
N LEU A 371 -19.46 -9.92 -14.37
CA LEU A 371 -19.31 -8.68 -15.11
C LEU A 371 -20.68 -8.09 -15.49
N GLN A 372 -21.54 -8.91 -16.10
CA GLN A 372 -22.89 -8.48 -16.50
C GLN A 372 -23.80 -8.24 -15.30
N LYS A 373 -23.88 -9.20 -14.36
CA LYS A 373 -24.79 -9.13 -13.20
C LYS A 373 -24.51 -7.93 -12.29
N LYS A 374 -23.25 -7.53 -12.17
CA LYS A 374 -22.79 -6.44 -11.27
C LYS A 374 -22.47 -5.15 -12.01
N ASN A 375 -22.78 -5.04 -13.30
CA ASN A 375 -22.54 -3.86 -14.13
C ASN A 375 -21.08 -3.35 -14.06
N LEU A 376 -20.12 -4.28 -14.12
CA LEU A 376 -18.69 -3.97 -14.08
C LEU A 376 -18.19 -3.67 -15.50
N ASP A 377 -17.17 -2.83 -15.65
CA ASP A 377 -16.54 -2.54 -16.94
C ASP A 377 -15.49 -3.59 -17.27
N PHE A 378 -14.72 -4.02 -16.27
CA PHE A 378 -13.87 -5.20 -16.40
C PHE A 378 -13.66 -5.91 -15.05
N ILE A 379 -13.22 -7.15 -15.12
CA ILE A 379 -12.87 -7.99 -13.98
C ILE A 379 -11.42 -8.40 -14.07
N VAL A 380 -10.71 -8.26 -12.94
CA VAL A 380 -9.38 -8.82 -12.73
C VAL A 380 -9.54 -10.21 -12.13
N LEU A 381 -9.21 -11.22 -12.92
CA LEU A 381 -9.31 -12.63 -12.53
C LEU A 381 -7.96 -13.12 -12.00
N ASN A 382 -7.97 -13.65 -10.78
CA ASN A 382 -6.89 -14.42 -10.19
C ASN A 382 -7.23 -15.91 -10.24
N SER A 383 -6.29 -16.75 -10.70
CA SER A 383 -6.47 -18.20 -10.71
C SER A 383 -5.74 -18.86 -9.54
N LEU A 384 -6.46 -19.67 -8.76
CA LEU A 384 -5.87 -20.53 -7.72
C LEU A 384 -5.04 -21.71 -8.29
N ARG A 385 -5.15 -21.99 -9.58
CA ARG A 385 -4.35 -23.03 -10.27
C ARG A 385 -2.87 -22.66 -10.32
N ASN A 386 -2.53 -21.37 -10.23
CA ASN A 386 -1.16 -20.87 -10.26
C ASN A 386 -0.55 -20.93 -8.85
N LYS A 387 0.18 -22.01 -8.54
CA LYS A 387 0.83 -22.18 -7.23
C LYS A 387 1.72 -20.98 -6.89
N GLY A 388 1.53 -20.37 -5.70
CA GLY A 388 2.36 -19.30 -5.17
C GLY A 388 2.01 -17.89 -5.64
N THR A 389 0.80 -17.64 -6.18
CA THR A 389 0.42 -16.33 -6.74
C THR A 389 -0.76 -15.63 -6.05
N CYS A 390 -1.37 -16.22 -5.02
CA CYS A 390 -2.56 -15.65 -4.38
C CYS A 390 -2.29 -15.00 -3.01
N PHE A 391 -3.02 -15.43 -1.98
CA PHE A 391 -2.91 -14.87 -0.64
C PHE A 391 -1.48 -15.00 -0.08
N GLN A 392 -0.99 -13.97 0.61
CA GLN A 392 0.33 -13.88 1.27
C GLN A 392 1.57 -13.87 0.34
N SER A 393 1.43 -14.03 -0.99
CA SER A 393 2.53 -13.87 -1.94
C SER A 393 2.76 -12.40 -2.31
N ASP A 394 3.99 -12.04 -2.65
CA ASP A 394 4.33 -10.72 -3.21
C ASP A 394 4.15 -10.66 -4.73
N GLU A 395 3.99 -11.81 -5.37
CA GLU A 395 3.75 -11.95 -6.80
C GLU A 395 2.28 -12.29 -7.09
N ASN A 396 1.84 -11.96 -8.31
CA ASN A 396 0.53 -12.31 -8.83
C ASN A 396 0.56 -12.57 -10.33
N GLN A 397 -0.40 -13.36 -10.82
CA GLN A 397 -0.66 -13.58 -12.24
C GLN A 397 -2.15 -13.38 -12.48
N ILE A 398 -2.49 -12.48 -13.40
CA ILE A 398 -3.87 -12.07 -13.62
C ILE A 398 -4.29 -12.22 -15.08
N SER A 399 -5.61 -12.28 -15.27
CA SER A 399 -6.25 -12.02 -16.57
C SER A 399 -7.27 -10.89 -16.39
N ILE A 400 -7.32 -9.96 -17.32
CA ILE A 400 -8.37 -8.93 -17.37
C ILE A 400 -9.43 -9.37 -18.36
N ILE A 401 -10.69 -9.40 -17.93
CA ILE A 401 -11.86 -9.76 -18.74
C ILE A 401 -12.79 -8.55 -18.81
N SER A 402 -13.07 -8.09 -20.02
CA SER A 402 -13.98 -6.98 -20.31
C SER A 402 -15.00 -7.40 -21.40
N ALA A 403 -15.87 -6.49 -21.79
CA ALA A 403 -16.78 -6.71 -22.91
C ALA A 403 -16.03 -6.92 -24.25
N SER A 404 -14.83 -6.34 -24.40
CA SER A 404 -13.98 -6.46 -25.58
C SER A 404 -13.17 -7.77 -25.65
N GLY A 405 -13.10 -8.54 -24.58
CA GLY A 405 -12.40 -9.83 -24.55
C GLY A 405 -11.59 -10.08 -23.29
N ARG A 406 -10.63 -11.02 -23.40
CA ARG A 406 -9.70 -11.43 -22.35
C ARG A 406 -8.28 -11.06 -22.71
N LYS A 407 -7.54 -10.56 -21.72
CA LYS A 407 -6.11 -10.27 -21.82
C LYS A 407 -5.39 -10.92 -20.66
N ASP A 408 -4.45 -11.80 -20.96
CA ASP A 408 -3.63 -12.50 -19.97
C ASP A 408 -2.31 -11.77 -19.73
N TYR A 409 -1.87 -11.79 -18.48
CA TYR A 409 -0.62 -11.17 -18.06
C TYR A 409 0.29 -12.23 -17.44
N GLU A 410 1.60 -12.05 -17.64
CA GLU A 410 2.59 -12.91 -17.01
C GLU A 410 2.64 -12.70 -15.49
N LYS A 411 3.27 -13.66 -14.81
CA LYS A 411 3.53 -13.58 -13.37
C LYS A 411 4.49 -12.44 -13.08
N LYS A 412 4.09 -11.49 -12.22
CA LYS A 412 4.83 -10.28 -11.85
C LYS A 412 4.64 -9.97 -10.37
N THR A 413 5.43 -9.00 -9.87
CA THR A 413 5.19 -8.43 -8.54
C THR A 413 3.82 -7.72 -8.48
N LYS A 414 3.23 -7.64 -7.30
CA LYS A 414 1.93 -6.93 -7.11
C LYS A 414 1.99 -5.46 -7.51
N GLN A 415 3.15 -4.82 -7.39
CA GLN A 415 3.37 -3.45 -7.87
C GLN A 415 3.31 -3.34 -9.39
N GLU A 416 3.91 -4.28 -10.11
CA GLU A 416 3.86 -4.32 -11.58
C GLU A 416 2.46 -4.68 -12.08
N VAL A 417 1.79 -5.64 -11.43
CA VAL A 417 0.39 -5.98 -11.73
C VAL A 417 -0.53 -4.78 -11.49
N ALA A 418 -0.28 -3.99 -10.44
CA ALA A 418 -1.03 -2.76 -10.20
C ALA A 418 -0.88 -1.75 -11.34
N LYS A 419 0.32 -1.62 -11.93
CA LYS A 419 0.54 -0.77 -13.11
C LYS A 419 -0.30 -1.22 -14.30
N ASP A 420 -0.31 -2.53 -14.57
CA ASP A 420 -1.10 -3.09 -15.68
C ASP A 420 -2.62 -2.83 -15.51
N ILE A 421 -3.15 -3.03 -14.30
CA ILE A 421 -4.57 -2.80 -13.97
C ILE A 421 -4.93 -1.31 -14.07
N VAL A 422 -4.10 -0.44 -13.50
CA VAL A 422 -4.37 1.02 -13.50
C VAL A 422 -4.19 1.61 -14.89
N GLU A 423 -3.33 1.03 -15.74
CA GLU A 423 -3.24 1.41 -17.15
C GLU A 423 -4.54 1.07 -17.91
N GLU A 424 -5.13 -0.09 -17.67
CA GLU A 424 -6.41 -0.47 -18.28
C GLU A 424 -7.55 0.40 -17.74
N LEU A 425 -7.56 0.70 -16.44
CA LEU A 425 -8.52 1.63 -15.83
C LEU A 425 -8.45 3.01 -16.49
N ALA A 426 -7.25 3.57 -16.67
CA ALA A 426 -7.07 4.89 -17.28
C ALA A 426 -7.55 4.91 -18.75
N LYS A 427 -7.34 3.83 -19.51
CA LYS A 427 -7.86 3.68 -20.89
C LYS A 427 -9.38 3.68 -20.90
N GLU A 428 -10.00 2.91 -20.01
CA GLU A 428 -11.46 2.81 -19.93
C GLU A 428 -12.10 4.13 -19.53
N MET A 429 -11.54 4.85 -18.54
CA MET A 429 -12.01 6.17 -18.14
C MET A 429 -11.93 7.19 -19.29
N ASN A 430 -10.87 7.13 -20.10
CA ASN A 430 -10.70 8.02 -21.26
C ASN A 430 -11.67 7.68 -22.40
N SER A 431 -12.00 6.41 -22.61
CA SER A 431 -12.96 5.97 -23.62
C SER A 431 -14.38 6.42 -23.29
N GLN A 432 -14.80 6.26 -22.04
CA GLN A 432 -16.11 6.69 -21.55
C GLN A 432 -16.28 8.21 -21.54
N GLY A 433 -15.21 8.96 -21.23
CA GLY A 433 -15.20 10.43 -21.31
C GLY A 433 -15.43 10.97 -22.73
N ARG A 434 -14.92 10.28 -23.76
CA ARG A 434 -15.16 10.64 -25.16
C ARG A 434 -16.60 10.35 -25.61
N ASN A 435 -17.18 9.25 -25.16
CA ASN A 435 -18.57 8.90 -25.47
C ASN A 435 -19.59 9.81 -24.78
N ALA A 436 -19.28 10.33 -23.60
CA ALA A 436 -20.11 11.30 -22.89
C ALA A 436 -20.06 12.73 -23.53
N ALA A 437 -18.96 13.06 -24.19
CA ALA A 437 -18.78 14.37 -24.87
C ALA A 437 -19.22 14.39 -26.34
N GLY A 438 -19.56 13.24 -26.93
CA GLY A 438 -19.81 13.07 -28.35
C GLY A 438 -21.24 12.68 -28.73
N ASN A 439 -22.23 13.48 -28.39
CA ASN A 439 -23.50 13.48 -29.14
C ASN A 439 -24.16 14.88 -29.15
N PRO A 440 -23.77 15.80 -30.08
CA PRO A 440 -24.62 16.91 -30.39
C PRO A 440 -25.83 16.37 -31.19
N LEU A 441 -27.00 16.49 -30.59
CA LEU A 441 -28.29 16.23 -31.21
C LEU A 441 -28.33 16.81 -32.64
N HIS A 442 -28.31 15.95 -33.64
CA HIS A 442 -28.75 16.28 -34.98
C HIS A 442 -30.27 16.52 -34.94
N THR A 443 -30.67 17.76 -34.72
CA THR A 443 -32.00 18.21 -35.09
C THR A 443 -32.02 18.40 -36.59
N SER A 444 -32.52 17.39 -37.31
CA SER A 444 -32.95 17.53 -38.69
C SER A 444 -34.16 18.48 -38.75
N ARG A 445 -33.91 19.71 -39.16
CA ARG A 445 -34.98 20.58 -39.71
C ARG A 445 -35.29 20.08 -41.09
N SER A 446 -36.40 19.37 -41.23
CA SER A 446 -37.13 19.21 -42.50
C SER A 446 -37.67 20.57 -42.90
N GLN A 447 -37.11 21.16 -43.96
CA GLN A 447 -37.74 22.24 -44.71
C GLN A 447 -38.75 21.63 -45.67
N GLU A 448 -40.01 21.74 -45.35
CA GLU A 448 -41.09 21.63 -46.33
C GLU A 448 -41.10 22.89 -47.18
N ALA A 449 -40.85 22.68 -48.49
CA ALA A 449 -41.07 23.66 -49.52
C ALA A 449 -42.55 23.62 -49.95
N THR A 450 -43.31 24.63 -49.63
CA THR A 450 -44.59 24.88 -50.29
C THR A 450 -44.41 26.09 -51.19
N GLY A 451 -44.58 25.82 -52.47
CA GLY A 451 -44.63 26.82 -53.50
C GLY A 451 -45.99 27.60 -53.45
N GLY A 452 -45.95 28.80 -53.87
CA GLY A 452 -47.13 29.68 -54.14
C GLY A 452 -46.71 30.80 -55.06
N ARG A 453 -47.12 30.69 -56.30
CA ARG A 453 -47.14 31.78 -57.28
C ARG A 453 -48.23 32.76 -56.93
N TYR A 454 -48.02 33.99 -57.33
CA TYR A 454 -48.90 35.04 -58.00
C TYR A 454 -48.32 36.41 -57.65
N GLU A 455 -48.09 37.13 -58.46
CA GLU A 455 -48.17 38.09 -59.57
C GLU A 455 -47.02 39.08 -59.56
#